data_fa64a39298d68449d3c1a650039bb4d7
#
_entry.id   fa64a39298d68449d3c1a650039bb4d7
#
_cell.length_a   1.000
_cell.length_b   1.000
_cell.length_c   1.000
_cell.angle_alpha   90.00
_cell.angle_beta   90.00
_cell.angle_gamma   90.00
#
_symmetry.space_group_name_H-M   'P 1'
#
loop_
_entity.id
_entity.type
_entity.pdbx_description
1 polymer ?
#
loop_
_entity_poly.entity_id
_entity_poly.type
_entity_poly.pdbx_seq_one_letter_code
_entity_poly.pdbx_strand_id
1 'polypeptide(L)'
;QRSSSASSPKALGISPTIPSVLVPHLKSTMTFYDPGDYEKNWKGHLGEFVITNGSGWMYSVNNVFPNVGFADTYLSDGDIVRVQFTLGYGADIGGFGAMGTSIPNVEKQPKSGYFSVANKDSLTKAIERTIYSGLITRSNVKNAYAAALSVAETLDASQSAVDNAVSAINSALQNPGSETNSAPADAPLSVGGSGAHVSSGAALGGKNASGGAA
;
A
#
# COMPACT_ATOMS: atom_id res chain seq x y z
N GLN A 1 21.46 28.20 25.94
CA GLN A 1 21.08 26.87 25.46
C GLN A 1 19.55 26.81 25.38
N ARG A 2 18.97 26.95 24.19
CA ARG A 2 17.57 26.68 23.94
C ARG A 2 17.49 25.32 23.25
N SER A 3 16.97 24.34 23.96
CA SER A 3 16.54 23.06 23.42
C SER A 3 15.35 23.33 22.50
N SER A 4 15.54 23.28 21.19
CA SER A 4 14.47 23.28 20.22
C SER A 4 13.96 21.85 20.07
N SER A 5 12.82 21.55 20.68
CA SER A 5 12.04 20.36 20.35
C SER A 5 11.53 20.51 18.91
N ALA A 6 12.13 19.76 17.98
CA ALA A 6 11.62 19.67 16.63
C ALA A 6 10.25 18.99 16.66
N SER A 7 9.19 19.75 16.45
CA SER A 7 7.85 19.22 16.21
C SER A 7 7.82 18.57 14.84
N SER A 8 7.55 17.26 14.80
CA SER A 8 7.36 16.49 13.56
C SER A 8 6.27 17.12 12.68
N PRO A 9 6.44 17.11 11.34
CA PRO A 9 5.48 17.70 10.42
C PRO A 9 4.13 16.98 10.48
N LYS A 10 3.10 17.68 10.93
CA LYS A 10 1.69 17.30 10.90
C LYS A 10 1.07 17.69 9.57
N ALA A 11 1.56 17.15 8.45
CA ALA A 11 0.92 17.31 7.17
C ALA A 11 0.46 15.93 6.69
N LEU A 12 -0.83 15.72 6.59
CA LEU A 12 -1.53 14.55 6.03
C LEU A 12 -1.46 13.22 6.81
N GLY A 13 -1.18 13.20 8.10
CA GLY A 13 -1.22 11.96 8.88
C GLY A 13 -0.14 10.91 8.52
N ILE A 14 0.76 11.24 7.60
CA ILE A 14 1.92 10.44 7.24
C ILE A 14 3.13 11.12 7.86
N SER A 15 3.41 10.81 9.13
CA SER A 15 4.77 10.97 9.64
C SER A 15 5.56 9.79 9.08
N PRO A 16 6.56 9.98 8.22
CA PRO A 16 7.37 8.86 7.73
C PRO A 16 8.23 8.36 8.87
N THR A 17 7.69 7.45 9.67
CA THR A 17 8.50 6.69 10.62
C THR A 17 9.34 5.74 9.78
N ILE A 18 10.65 6.02 9.71
CA ILE A 18 11.57 5.12 9.03
C ILE A 18 11.52 3.77 9.75
N PRO A 19 11.18 2.67 9.05
CA PRO A 19 11.15 1.35 9.66
C PRO A 19 12.48 1.04 10.34
N SER A 20 12.43 0.53 11.57
CA SER A 20 13.63 0.30 12.38
C SER A 20 14.63 -0.64 11.72
N VAL A 21 14.16 -1.56 10.90
CA VAL A 21 14.98 -2.48 10.08
C VAL A 21 15.86 -1.74 9.07
N LEU A 22 15.43 -0.60 8.56
CA LEU A 22 16.19 0.19 7.58
C LEU A 22 17.27 1.07 8.22
N VAL A 23 17.09 1.51 9.44
CA VAL A 23 17.96 2.50 10.08
C VAL A 23 19.46 2.15 10.01
N PRO A 24 19.90 0.91 10.33
CA PRO A 24 21.32 0.56 10.23
C PRO A 24 21.86 0.65 8.79
N HIS A 25 21.08 0.18 7.83
CA HIS A 25 21.46 0.19 6.41
C HIS A 25 21.58 1.62 5.88
N LEU A 26 20.57 2.45 6.12
CA LEU A 26 20.56 3.84 5.69
C LEU A 26 21.70 4.65 6.30
N LYS A 27 21.99 4.49 7.60
CA LYS A 27 23.12 5.18 8.24
C LYS A 27 24.46 4.85 7.62
N SER A 28 24.65 3.62 7.15
CA SER A 28 25.92 3.19 6.54
C SER A 28 26.05 3.56 5.06
N THR A 29 24.93 3.70 4.33
CA THR A 29 24.94 3.82 2.87
C THR A 29 24.34 5.11 2.33
N MET A 30 23.67 5.91 3.16
CA MET A 30 22.97 7.13 2.73
C MET A 30 23.46 8.37 3.46
N THR A 31 23.35 9.51 2.79
CA THR A 31 23.43 10.84 3.40
C THR A 31 21.99 11.33 3.65
N PHE A 32 21.68 11.67 4.89
CA PHE A 32 20.40 12.28 5.25
C PHE A 32 20.45 13.78 5.03
N TYR A 33 19.35 14.32 4.53
CA TYR A 33 19.17 15.76 4.45
C TYR A 33 18.52 16.33 5.70
N ASP A 34 18.72 17.63 5.94
CA ASP A 34 18.14 18.29 7.10
C ASP A 34 16.61 18.36 6.98
N PRO A 35 15.85 17.98 8.01
CA PRO A 35 14.39 18.15 8.03
C PRO A 35 13.92 19.57 7.74
N GLY A 36 14.71 20.59 8.08
CA GLY A 36 14.41 21.98 7.74
C GLY A 36 14.45 22.28 6.25
N ASP A 37 15.31 21.59 5.50
CA ASP A 37 15.35 21.69 4.03
C ASP A 37 14.15 21.02 3.40
N TYR A 38 13.69 19.91 3.97
CA TYR A 38 12.47 19.23 3.55
C TYR A 38 11.23 20.12 3.70
N GLU A 39 11.03 20.71 4.87
CA GLU A 39 9.93 21.64 5.14
C GLU A 39 9.94 22.84 4.19
N LYS A 40 11.11 23.42 3.97
CA LYS A 40 11.30 24.62 3.16
C LYS A 40 11.11 24.36 1.66
N ASN A 41 11.68 23.28 1.16
CA ASN A 41 11.79 23.02 -0.28
C ASN A 41 10.62 22.21 -0.83
N TRP A 42 10.01 21.33 -0.03
CA TRP A 42 9.02 20.35 -0.48
C TRP A 42 7.65 20.50 0.17
N LYS A 43 7.49 21.44 1.13
CA LYS A 43 6.20 21.77 1.77
C LYS A 43 5.45 20.52 2.27
N GLY A 44 6.15 19.56 2.84
CA GLY A 44 5.58 18.32 3.33
C GLY A 44 5.29 17.26 2.26
N HIS A 45 5.70 17.44 1.00
CA HIS A 45 5.54 16.44 -0.06
C HIS A 45 6.75 15.51 -0.14
N LEU A 46 6.52 14.21 -0.38
CA LEU A 46 7.57 13.23 -0.67
C LEU A 46 8.01 13.39 -2.12
N GLY A 47 9.15 14.02 -2.33
CA GLY A 47 9.79 14.18 -3.63
C GLY A 47 11.13 13.46 -3.71
N GLU A 48 11.74 13.52 -4.87
CA GLU A 48 13.05 12.95 -5.11
C GLU A 48 14.10 13.66 -4.23
N PHE A 49 14.99 12.89 -3.59
CA PHE A 49 16.09 13.36 -2.73
C PHE A 49 15.67 14.23 -1.53
N VAL A 50 14.45 14.11 -1.03
CA VAL A 50 14.00 14.94 0.09
C VAL A 50 14.42 14.44 1.46
N ILE A 51 14.62 13.14 1.64
CA ILE A 51 14.97 12.53 2.94
C ILE A 51 16.42 12.08 2.95
N THR A 52 16.84 11.39 1.89
CA THR A 52 18.22 10.95 1.70
C THR A 52 18.65 11.25 0.27
N ASN A 53 19.96 11.16 0.01
CA ASN A 53 20.50 11.26 -1.35
C ASN A 53 20.07 10.13 -2.30
N GLY A 54 19.30 9.17 -1.82
CA GLY A 54 18.74 8.05 -2.61
C GLY A 54 17.25 7.88 -2.44
N SER A 55 16.56 8.87 -1.86
CA SER A 55 15.11 8.80 -1.70
C SER A 55 14.37 9.26 -2.95
N GLY A 56 13.25 8.58 -3.26
CA GLY A 56 12.42 8.90 -4.41
C GLY A 56 11.33 7.88 -4.65
N TRP A 57 10.49 8.14 -5.63
CA TRP A 57 9.43 7.24 -6.04
C TRP A 57 9.92 6.25 -7.07
N MET A 58 9.64 4.98 -6.85
CA MET A 58 9.83 3.90 -7.80
C MET A 58 8.53 3.13 -8.00
N TYR A 59 8.41 2.45 -9.12
CA TYR A 59 7.28 1.56 -9.36
C TYR A 59 7.74 0.20 -9.85
N SER A 60 6.92 -0.80 -9.60
CA SER A 60 7.08 -2.14 -10.18
C SER A 60 5.80 -2.59 -10.84
N VAL A 61 5.94 -3.40 -11.87
CA VAL A 61 4.85 -4.13 -12.53
C VAL A 61 5.13 -5.61 -12.36
N ASN A 62 4.20 -6.35 -11.79
CA ASN A 62 4.35 -7.77 -11.48
C ASN A 62 5.67 -8.08 -10.75
N ASN A 63 5.97 -7.28 -9.74
CA ASN A 63 7.18 -7.38 -8.92
C ASN A 63 8.51 -7.11 -9.67
N VAL A 64 8.47 -6.60 -10.89
CA VAL A 64 9.65 -6.20 -11.67
C VAL A 64 9.72 -4.67 -11.70
N PHE A 65 10.85 -4.10 -11.31
CA PHE A 65 11.10 -2.67 -11.39
C PHE A 65 11.68 -2.36 -12.78
N PRO A 66 10.92 -1.68 -13.66
CA PRO A 66 11.42 -1.33 -14.99
C PRO A 66 12.40 -0.15 -14.90
N ASN A 67 13.33 -0.11 -15.85
CA ASN A 67 14.26 1.02 -16.00
C ASN A 67 13.75 2.03 -17.04
N VAL A 68 12.46 2.35 -16.96
CA VAL A 68 11.76 3.33 -17.81
C VAL A 68 10.73 4.09 -16.99
N GLY A 69 10.30 5.25 -17.48
CA GLY A 69 9.24 6.03 -16.85
C GLY A 69 7.84 5.43 -17.03
N PHE A 70 6.86 5.92 -16.27
CA PHE A 70 5.47 5.48 -16.41
C PHE A 70 4.90 5.69 -17.83
N ALA A 71 5.33 6.74 -18.51
CA ALA A 71 4.87 7.07 -19.86
C ALA A 71 5.24 6.00 -20.91
N ASP A 72 6.29 5.23 -20.64
CA ASP A 72 6.82 4.22 -21.53
C ASP A 72 6.44 2.79 -21.10
N THR A 73 5.54 2.67 -20.11
CA THR A 73 5.10 1.38 -19.57
C THR A 73 3.66 1.10 -20.00
N TYR A 74 3.47 0.02 -20.73
CA TYR A 74 2.15 -0.46 -21.12
C TYR A 74 1.68 -1.56 -20.17
N LEU A 75 0.46 -1.42 -19.66
CA LEU A 75 -0.14 -2.37 -18.73
C LEU A 75 -1.13 -3.29 -19.45
N SER A 76 -1.21 -4.51 -18.98
CA SER A 76 -2.21 -5.50 -19.38
C SER A 76 -3.22 -5.72 -18.25
N ASP A 77 -4.38 -6.28 -18.61
CA ASP A 77 -5.38 -6.66 -17.61
C ASP A 77 -4.82 -7.69 -16.64
N GLY A 78 -5.04 -7.45 -15.34
CA GLY A 78 -4.53 -8.27 -14.26
C GLY A 78 -3.09 -7.98 -13.81
N ASP A 79 -2.40 -6.99 -14.42
CA ASP A 79 -1.11 -6.53 -13.94
C ASP A 79 -1.23 -5.88 -12.56
N ILE A 80 -0.22 -6.10 -11.73
CA ILE A 80 -0.10 -5.46 -10.42
C ILE A 80 0.96 -4.37 -10.48
N VAL A 81 0.51 -3.14 -10.31
CA VAL A 81 1.39 -1.97 -10.20
C VAL A 81 1.55 -1.60 -8.74
N ARG A 82 2.79 -1.51 -8.28
CA ARG A 82 3.12 -0.95 -6.97
C ARG A 82 3.96 0.29 -7.14
N VAL A 83 3.53 1.38 -6.51
CA VAL A 83 4.29 2.63 -6.42
C VAL A 83 4.80 2.76 -5.00
N GLN A 84 6.11 2.84 -4.82
CA GLN A 84 6.75 2.80 -3.51
C GLN A 84 7.77 3.92 -3.38
N PHE A 85 7.86 4.52 -2.20
CA PHE A 85 8.87 5.50 -1.90
C PHE A 85 10.09 4.79 -1.29
N THR A 86 11.22 4.85 -1.98
CA THR A 86 12.50 4.32 -1.49
C THR A 86 13.27 5.37 -0.70
N LEU A 87 14.05 4.93 0.27
CA LEU A 87 15.02 5.76 0.99
C LEU A 87 16.46 5.47 0.57
N GLY A 88 16.70 4.47 -0.28
CA GLY A 88 18.03 3.99 -0.61
C GLY A 88 18.18 3.46 -2.03
N TYR A 89 17.82 4.25 -3.05
CA TYR A 89 17.93 3.85 -4.46
C TYR A 89 17.28 2.49 -4.77
N GLY A 90 16.16 2.18 -4.14
CA GLY A 90 15.45 0.92 -4.33
C GLY A 90 16.04 -0.27 -3.55
N ALA A 91 17.14 -0.12 -2.81
CA ALA A 91 17.75 -1.19 -2.04
C ALA A 91 16.85 -1.71 -0.90
N ASP A 92 15.96 -0.86 -0.43
CA ASP A 92 14.99 -1.11 0.65
C ASP A 92 13.69 -1.75 0.17
N ILE A 93 13.38 -1.66 -1.13
CA ILE A 93 12.10 -2.11 -1.69
C ILE A 93 12.24 -3.18 -2.78
N GLY A 94 13.45 -3.69 -3.01
CA GLY A 94 13.73 -4.72 -4.03
C GLY A 94 14.02 -4.17 -5.43
N GLY A 95 14.07 -2.84 -5.59
CA GLY A 95 14.26 -2.16 -6.87
C GLY A 95 15.70 -1.74 -7.17
N PHE A 96 16.69 -2.15 -6.37
CA PHE A 96 18.09 -1.70 -6.51
C PHE A 96 18.65 -1.94 -7.91
N GLY A 97 18.35 -3.09 -8.52
CA GLY A 97 18.86 -3.43 -9.85
C GLY A 97 18.34 -2.54 -10.98
N ALA A 98 17.20 -1.89 -10.81
CA ALA A 98 16.62 -1.00 -11.82
C ALA A 98 17.41 0.32 -11.97
N MET A 99 18.09 0.76 -10.91
CA MET A 99 18.91 1.98 -10.92
C MET A 99 20.34 1.75 -11.41
N GLY A 100 20.68 0.50 -11.75
CA GLY A 100 22.05 0.10 -12.01
C GLY A 100 22.85 -0.17 -10.73
N THR A 101 24.05 -0.70 -10.89
CA THR A 101 24.88 -1.15 -9.76
C THR A 101 25.80 -0.05 -9.20
N SER A 102 25.82 1.12 -9.84
CA SER A 102 26.68 2.23 -9.45
C SER A 102 26.12 3.54 -9.98
N ILE A 103 25.98 4.50 -9.09
CA ILE A 103 25.57 5.86 -9.44
C ILE A 103 26.85 6.71 -9.46
N PRO A 104 27.26 7.25 -10.61
CA PRO A 104 28.50 8.04 -10.71
C PRO A 104 28.49 9.22 -9.75
N ASN A 105 29.65 9.50 -9.13
CA ASN A 105 29.90 10.63 -8.25
C ASN A 105 29.09 10.65 -6.93
N VAL A 106 28.53 9.52 -6.50
CA VAL A 106 27.89 9.37 -5.19
C VAL A 106 28.76 8.45 -4.32
N GLU A 107 29.44 9.05 -3.34
CA GLU A 107 30.34 8.32 -2.44
C GLU A 107 29.61 7.31 -1.55
N LYS A 108 28.43 7.71 -1.06
CA LYS A 108 27.65 6.94 -0.12
C LYS A 108 26.40 6.41 -0.79
N GLN A 109 26.43 5.16 -1.19
CA GLN A 109 25.34 4.46 -1.86
C GLN A 109 25.33 2.97 -1.51
N PRO A 110 24.20 2.26 -1.60
CA PRO A 110 24.15 0.81 -1.43
C PRO A 110 24.89 0.12 -2.58
N LYS A 111 25.44 -1.04 -2.30
CA LYS A 111 26.08 -1.92 -3.30
C LYS A 111 25.20 -3.11 -3.67
N SER A 112 24.10 -3.31 -2.96
CA SER A 112 23.11 -4.37 -3.16
C SER A 112 21.82 -3.98 -2.47
N GLY A 113 20.73 -4.75 -2.66
CA GLY A 113 19.55 -4.67 -1.81
C GLY A 113 19.91 -4.90 -0.33
N TYR A 114 19.20 -4.24 0.56
CA TYR A 114 19.44 -4.34 2.01
C TYR A 114 19.00 -5.69 2.57
N PHE A 115 17.97 -6.27 1.98
CA PHE A 115 17.44 -7.59 2.32
C PHE A 115 16.68 -8.17 1.11
N SER A 116 16.29 -9.43 1.21
CA SER A 116 15.42 -10.06 0.21
C SER A 116 13.98 -9.60 0.43
N VAL A 117 13.43 -8.87 -0.53
CA VAL A 117 12.03 -8.41 -0.49
C VAL A 117 11.13 -9.49 -1.09
N ALA A 118 10.11 -9.90 -0.32
CA ALA A 118 9.15 -10.90 -0.78
C ALA A 118 8.29 -10.37 -1.94
N ASN A 119 7.92 -11.27 -2.85
CA ASN A 119 6.91 -10.99 -3.87
C ASN A 119 5.51 -10.98 -3.23
N LYS A 120 4.89 -9.82 -3.18
CA LYS A 120 3.57 -9.62 -2.56
C LYS A 120 2.42 -9.55 -3.58
N ASP A 121 2.63 -9.94 -4.83
CA ASP A 121 1.58 -9.83 -5.86
C ASP A 121 0.36 -10.70 -5.56
N SER A 122 0.58 -11.96 -5.17
CA SER A 122 -0.50 -12.85 -4.75
C SER A 122 -1.27 -12.32 -3.54
N LEU A 123 -0.56 -11.67 -2.59
CA LEU A 123 -1.17 -11.05 -1.42
C LEU A 123 -2.01 -9.83 -1.83
N THR A 124 -1.51 -9.00 -2.73
CA THR A 124 -2.26 -7.86 -3.27
C THR A 124 -3.55 -8.30 -3.93
N LYS A 125 -3.50 -9.33 -4.79
CA LYS A 125 -4.71 -9.93 -5.41
C LYS A 125 -5.68 -10.53 -4.38
N ALA A 126 -5.17 -11.15 -3.32
CA ALA A 126 -6.01 -11.70 -2.26
C ALA A 126 -6.71 -10.61 -1.45
N ILE A 127 -6.00 -9.53 -1.12
CA ILE A 127 -6.54 -8.34 -0.45
C ILE A 127 -7.62 -7.70 -1.31
N GLU A 128 -7.35 -7.45 -2.58
CA GLU A 128 -8.31 -6.90 -3.54
C GLU A 128 -9.59 -7.75 -3.61
N ARG A 129 -9.45 -9.06 -3.84
CA ARG A 129 -10.58 -9.98 -3.87
C ARG A 129 -11.40 -9.95 -2.58
N THR A 130 -10.75 -9.77 -1.43
CA THR A 130 -11.44 -9.66 -0.13
C THR A 130 -12.29 -8.41 -0.07
N ILE A 131 -11.78 -7.27 -0.54
CA ILE A 131 -12.52 -6.00 -0.59
C ILE A 131 -13.79 -6.15 -1.45
N TYR A 132 -13.66 -6.76 -2.62
CA TYR A 132 -14.80 -6.92 -3.55
C TYR A 132 -15.73 -8.10 -3.21
N SER A 133 -15.37 -8.96 -2.26
CA SER A 133 -16.21 -10.10 -1.86
C SER A 133 -17.51 -9.72 -1.15
N GLY A 134 -17.60 -8.52 -0.59
CA GLY A 134 -18.70 -8.11 0.31
C GLY A 134 -18.65 -8.80 1.70
N LEU A 135 -17.62 -9.60 1.99
CA LEU A 135 -17.52 -10.40 3.21
C LEU A 135 -16.60 -9.79 4.28
N ILE A 136 -16.10 -8.59 4.07
CA ILE A 136 -15.08 -7.95 4.92
C ILE A 136 -15.57 -7.71 6.36
N THR A 137 -16.88 -7.67 6.60
CA THR A 137 -17.50 -7.54 7.93
C THR A 137 -17.61 -8.88 8.66
N ARG A 138 -17.40 -10.00 8.01
CA ARG A 138 -17.42 -11.32 8.61
C ARG A 138 -16.18 -11.56 9.47
N SER A 139 -16.34 -12.15 10.65
CA SER A 139 -15.28 -12.23 11.68
C SER A 139 -13.98 -12.84 11.17
N ASN A 140 -14.05 -13.98 10.48
CA ASN A 140 -12.84 -14.64 9.99
C ASN A 140 -12.19 -13.85 8.86
N VAL A 141 -13.00 -13.26 7.96
CA VAL A 141 -12.51 -12.44 6.84
C VAL A 141 -11.86 -11.16 7.36
N LYS A 142 -12.51 -10.47 8.31
CA LYS A 142 -11.95 -9.26 8.94
C LYS A 142 -10.59 -9.54 9.58
N ASN A 143 -10.47 -10.63 10.33
CA ASN A 143 -9.22 -10.98 11.00
C ASN A 143 -8.11 -11.35 10.00
N ALA A 144 -8.42 -12.15 8.99
CA ALA A 144 -7.47 -12.53 7.94
C ALA A 144 -7.03 -11.31 7.11
N TYR A 145 -7.96 -10.41 6.80
CA TYR A 145 -7.69 -9.16 6.08
C TYR A 145 -6.75 -8.24 6.87
N ALA A 146 -7.01 -8.03 8.16
CA ALA A 146 -6.15 -7.21 9.01
C ALA A 146 -4.73 -7.79 9.13
N ALA A 147 -4.61 -9.11 9.29
CA ALA A 147 -3.31 -9.80 9.30
C ALA A 147 -2.58 -9.66 7.96
N ALA A 148 -3.31 -9.76 6.84
CA ALA A 148 -2.77 -9.61 5.49
C ALA A 148 -2.25 -8.19 5.23
N LEU A 149 -2.97 -7.16 5.68
CA LEU A 149 -2.51 -5.77 5.60
C LEU A 149 -1.20 -5.58 6.39
N SER A 150 -1.12 -6.10 7.61
CA SER A 150 0.11 -6.04 8.41
C SER A 150 1.31 -6.68 7.70
N VAL A 151 1.12 -7.84 7.04
CA VAL A 151 2.18 -8.47 6.24
C VAL A 151 2.50 -7.64 4.99
N ALA A 152 1.50 -7.06 4.33
CA ALA A 152 1.71 -6.21 3.16
C ALA A 152 2.56 -4.97 3.48
N GLU A 153 2.32 -4.37 4.66
CA GLU A 153 3.04 -3.18 5.15
C GLU A 153 4.43 -3.51 5.70
N THR A 154 4.68 -4.74 6.15
CA THR A 154 5.98 -5.16 6.67
C THR A 154 7.00 -5.26 5.54
N LEU A 155 7.99 -4.39 5.54
CA LEU A 155 8.95 -4.24 4.45
C LEU A 155 9.81 -5.49 4.24
N ASP A 156 10.30 -6.07 5.32
CA ASP A 156 11.14 -7.27 5.38
C ASP A 156 10.37 -8.57 5.65
N ALA A 157 9.06 -8.58 5.37
CA ALA A 157 8.26 -9.80 5.50
C ALA A 157 8.86 -10.94 4.67
N SER A 158 8.94 -12.14 5.25
CA SER A 158 9.41 -13.31 4.52
C SER A 158 8.37 -13.77 3.47
N GLN A 159 8.83 -14.46 2.41
CA GLN A 159 7.91 -15.05 1.43
C GLN A 159 6.91 -16.01 2.10
N SER A 160 7.36 -16.79 3.08
CA SER A 160 6.48 -17.68 3.84
C SER A 160 5.38 -16.93 4.59
N ALA A 161 5.68 -15.76 5.17
CA ALA A 161 4.65 -14.94 5.81
C ALA A 161 3.62 -14.43 4.80
N VAL A 162 4.06 -14.03 3.62
CA VAL A 162 3.18 -13.62 2.51
C VAL A 162 2.28 -14.78 2.07
N ASP A 163 2.84 -15.97 1.84
CA ASP A 163 2.10 -17.14 1.38
C ASP A 163 1.08 -17.62 2.43
N ASN A 164 1.44 -17.56 3.71
CA ASN A 164 0.54 -17.86 4.82
C ASN A 164 -0.63 -16.88 4.89
N ALA A 165 -0.38 -15.58 4.69
CA ALA A 165 -1.42 -14.57 4.68
C ALA A 165 -2.40 -14.77 3.51
N VAL A 166 -1.90 -15.12 2.32
CA VAL A 166 -2.74 -15.50 1.16
C VAL A 166 -3.62 -16.69 1.49
N SER A 167 -3.04 -17.75 2.08
CA SER A 167 -3.75 -18.95 2.47
C SER A 167 -4.82 -18.68 3.52
N ALA A 168 -4.54 -17.83 4.50
CA ALA A 168 -5.49 -17.42 5.54
C ALA A 168 -6.69 -16.66 4.95
N ILE A 169 -6.47 -15.73 4.03
CA ILE A 169 -7.54 -15.03 3.30
C ILE A 169 -8.40 -16.05 2.53
N ASN A 170 -7.79 -16.95 1.77
CA ASN A 170 -8.52 -17.93 0.99
C ASN A 170 -9.41 -18.81 1.87
N SER A 171 -8.90 -19.27 3.00
CA SER A 171 -9.65 -20.08 3.97
C SER A 171 -10.79 -19.27 4.62
N ALA A 172 -10.55 -18.00 4.95
CA ALA A 172 -11.54 -17.12 5.53
C ALA A 172 -12.69 -16.80 4.56
N LEU A 173 -12.40 -16.63 3.28
CA LEU A 173 -13.43 -16.39 2.25
C LEU A 173 -14.30 -17.65 2.03
N GLN A 174 -13.77 -18.85 2.25
CA GLN A 174 -14.55 -20.09 2.22
C GLN A 174 -15.41 -20.28 3.50
N ASN A 175 -14.90 -19.82 4.65
CA ASN A 175 -15.57 -19.92 5.95
C ASN A 175 -15.59 -18.54 6.64
N PRO A 176 -16.48 -17.64 6.20
CA PRO A 176 -16.38 -16.22 6.58
C PRO A 176 -16.66 -15.93 8.05
N GLY A 177 -17.35 -16.81 8.78
CA GLY A 177 -17.75 -16.58 10.17
C GLY A 177 -19.00 -15.68 10.31
N SER A 178 -19.26 -15.25 11.54
CA SER A 178 -20.38 -14.39 11.88
C SER A 178 -20.14 -12.93 11.45
N GLU A 179 -21.20 -12.15 11.28
CA GLU A 179 -21.08 -10.70 11.06
C GLU A 179 -20.55 -10.00 12.30
N THR A 180 -19.67 -9.04 12.08
CA THR A 180 -19.19 -8.13 13.13
C THR A 180 -19.68 -6.71 12.83
N ASN A 181 -20.27 -6.05 13.83
CA ASN A 181 -20.87 -4.71 13.68
C ASN A 181 -19.87 -3.56 13.52
N SER A 182 -18.58 -3.84 13.38
CA SER A 182 -17.54 -2.82 13.19
C SER A 182 -16.75 -3.10 11.91
N ALA A 183 -16.77 -2.13 10.99
CA ALA A 183 -15.86 -2.12 9.85
C ALA A 183 -14.40 -2.08 10.34
N PRO A 184 -13.43 -2.64 9.60
CA PRO A 184 -12.01 -2.45 9.87
C PRO A 184 -11.69 -0.95 9.88
N ALA A 185 -10.87 -0.50 10.83
CA ALA A 185 -10.52 0.92 11.00
C ALA A 185 -9.78 1.51 9.79
N ASP A 186 -9.21 0.66 8.94
CA ASP A 186 -8.37 1.04 7.81
C ASP A 186 -8.84 0.41 6.47
N ALA A 187 -10.15 0.34 6.25
CA ALA A 187 -10.60 0.06 4.88
C ALA A 187 -10.15 1.21 3.97
N PRO A 188 -9.39 0.98 2.90
CA PRO A 188 -9.01 2.04 1.98
C PRO A 188 -10.29 2.72 1.48
N LEU A 189 -10.31 4.06 1.55
CA LEU A 189 -11.40 4.87 1.00
C LEU A 189 -11.65 4.40 -0.43
N SER A 190 -12.85 3.91 -0.69
CA SER A 190 -13.27 3.53 -2.02
C SER A 190 -13.04 4.72 -2.95
N VAL A 191 -12.17 4.59 -3.92
CA VAL A 191 -12.12 5.50 -5.05
C VAL A 191 -13.45 5.37 -5.75
N GLY A 192 -14.33 6.35 -5.50
CA GLY A 192 -15.67 6.39 -6.05
C GLY A 192 -15.64 6.48 -7.56
N GLY A 193 -15.85 5.36 -8.20
CA GLY A 193 -16.33 5.34 -9.57
C GLY A 193 -17.83 5.70 -9.52
N SER A 194 -18.18 6.91 -9.94
CA SER A 194 -19.56 7.34 -10.10
C SER A 194 -20.22 6.55 -11.22
N GLY A 195 -20.82 5.42 -10.86
CA GLY A 195 -21.83 4.75 -11.68
C GLY A 195 -23.19 5.01 -11.04
N ALA A 196 -23.89 6.02 -11.54
CA ALA A 196 -25.27 6.30 -11.13
C ALA A 196 -26.18 5.17 -11.62
N HIS A 197 -26.53 4.26 -10.74
CA HIS A 197 -27.67 3.35 -10.93
C HIS A 197 -28.90 3.96 -10.27
N VAL A 198 -29.73 4.62 -11.09
CA VAL A 198 -31.08 5.01 -10.69
C VAL A 198 -31.95 3.75 -10.65
N SER A 199 -32.21 3.22 -9.47
CA SER A 199 -33.27 2.23 -9.24
C SER A 199 -34.56 2.95 -8.94
N SER A 200 -35.43 3.09 -9.94
CA SER A 200 -36.81 3.51 -9.76
C SER A 200 -37.65 2.30 -9.31
N GLY A 201 -37.82 2.11 -8.02
CA GLY A 201 -38.76 1.17 -7.43
C GLY A 201 -40.10 1.87 -7.13
N ALA A 202 -41.02 1.83 -8.08
CA ALA A 202 -42.41 2.23 -7.80
C ALA A 202 -43.14 1.11 -7.09
N ALA A 203 -43.47 1.30 -5.81
CA ALA A 203 -44.40 0.46 -5.08
C ALA A 203 -45.84 0.85 -5.43
N LEU A 204 -46.57 0.00 -6.15
CA LEU A 204 -47.97 0.11 -6.31
C LEU A 204 -48.70 -0.81 -5.29
N GLY A 205 -49.28 -0.15 -4.28
CA GLY A 205 -50.16 -0.80 -3.33
C GLY A 205 -51.48 -1.25 -3.97
N GLY A 206 -51.74 -2.57 -3.92
CA GLY A 206 -53.02 -3.11 -4.28
C GLY A 206 -53.98 -2.99 -3.12
N LYS A 207 -55.13 -2.32 -3.33
CA LYS A 207 -56.29 -2.41 -2.46
C LYS A 207 -57.28 -3.41 -3.03
N ASN A 208 -57.61 -4.41 -2.23
CA ASN A 208 -58.78 -5.27 -2.44
C ASN A 208 -60.07 -4.46 -2.35
N ALA A 209 -61.00 -4.66 -3.27
CA ALA A 209 -62.39 -4.37 -3.09
C ALA A 209 -63.23 -5.54 -3.66
N SER A 210 -63.98 -6.17 -2.78
CA SER A 210 -65.02 -7.17 -3.00
C SER A 210 -66.34 -6.54 -3.42
N GLY A 211 -67.13 -7.26 -4.16
CA GLY A 211 -68.56 -7.03 -4.43
C GLY A 211 -68.88 -7.42 -5.87
N GLY A 212 -69.77 -8.31 -6.23
CA GLY A 212 -71.01 -8.81 -5.67
C GLY A 212 -72.09 -8.67 -6.72
N ALA A 213 -72.58 -9.80 -7.24
CA ALA A 213 -73.92 -10.07 -7.76
C ALA A 213 -74.43 -9.31 -9.02
N ALA A 214 -74.71 -9.95 -10.03
CA ALA A 214 -75.96 -10.35 -10.65
C ALA A 214 -75.74 -11.05 -11.99
#